data_5ad7f23690066097640668ec89f229f5
#
_entry.id   5ad7f23690066097640668ec89f229f5
#
_cell.length_a   1.000
_cell.length_b   1.000
_cell.length_c   1.000
_cell.angle_alpha   90.00
_cell.angle_beta   90.00
_cell.angle_gamma   90.00
#
_symmetry.space_group_name_H-M   'P 1'
#
loop_
_entity.id
_entity.type
_entity.pdbx_description
1 polymer ?
#
loop_
_entity_poly.entity_id
_entity_poly.type
_entity_poly.pdbx_seq_one_letter_code
_entity_poly.pdbx_strand_id
1 'polypeptide(L)'
;MATLQNIRSKGPLLVIVIGLALFAFIAGDAWKVMQPHQAHDVGEVNGDALSAQEYQNLVEEYTEVVKLSRGVTALNDEQTNQVRDEVWRSYVNNKLIEKEAEALGLTVSTAEIQDILKAGVHPLLRQTPFQNPQTGNFDKDMLNKFLVEYAKMNESQMPAQYAEQYNNMYKYWSFIQKTLIQSRLAEKYQALVSKALISNPCLLYTSPSPRD
;
A
#
# COMPACT_ATOMS: atom_id res chain seq x y z
N MET A 1 19.24 -27.15 63.46
CA MET A 1 20.03 -26.08 62.76
C MET A 1 20.94 -26.61 61.61
N ALA A 2 20.73 -27.84 61.17
CA ALA A 2 21.57 -28.45 60.11
C ALA A 2 21.14 -28.11 58.69
N THR A 3 19.91 -27.63 58.48
CA THR A 3 19.39 -27.35 57.12
C THR A 3 19.87 -26.04 56.51
N LEU A 4 20.12 -25.02 57.34
CA LEU A 4 20.66 -23.72 56.88
C LEU A 4 22.12 -23.80 56.43
N GLN A 5 22.91 -24.67 57.03
CA GLN A 5 24.34 -24.87 56.71
C GLN A 5 24.52 -25.61 55.37
N ASN A 6 23.62 -26.54 55.06
CA ASN A 6 23.57 -27.23 53.75
C ASN A 6 23.16 -26.33 52.60
N ILE A 7 22.30 -25.34 52.83
CA ILE A 7 21.90 -24.34 51.80
C ILE A 7 23.06 -23.39 51.50
N ARG A 8 23.83 -23.02 52.54
CA ARG A 8 25.00 -22.10 52.37
C ARG A 8 26.17 -22.76 51.64
N SER A 9 26.39 -24.07 51.82
CA SER A 9 27.43 -24.81 51.11
C SER A 9 27.08 -25.07 49.63
N LYS A 10 25.77 -25.08 49.27
CA LYS A 10 25.29 -25.25 47.90
C LYS A 10 24.91 -23.91 47.22
N GLY A 11 25.21 -22.77 47.86
CA GLY A 11 24.95 -21.43 47.32
C GLY A 11 25.46 -21.23 45.92
N PRO A 12 26.73 -21.56 45.60
CA PRO A 12 27.24 -21.43 44.25
C PRO A 12 26.49 -22.28 43.22
N LEU A 13 26.08 -23.48 43.59
CA LEU A 13 25.32 -24.38 42.70
C LEU A 13 23.91 -23.81 42.42
N LEU A 14 23.28 -23.18 43.40
CA LEU A 14 21.97 -22.55 43.26
C LEU A 14 22.03 -21.34 42.34
N VAL A 15 23.08 -20.53 42.43
CA VAL A 15 23.32 -19.39 41.50
C VAL A 15 23.53 -19.87 40.06
N ILE A 16 24.26 -20.96 39.86
CA ILE A 16 24.48 -21.56 38.55
C ILE A 16 23.16 -22.07 37.94
N VAL A 17 22.33 -22.74 38.72
CA VAL A 17 21.03 -23.27 38.28
C VAL A 17 20.08 -22.13 37.90
N ILE A 18 20.01 -21.07 38.70
CA ILE A 18 19.18 -19.89 38.39
C ILE A 18 19.72 -19.15 37.15
N GLY A 19 21.04 -19.00 37.05
CA GLY A 19 21.69 -18.39 35.91
C GLY A 19 21.43 -19.17 34.61
N LEU A 20 21.51 -20.49 34.65
CA LEU A 20 21.17 -21.35 33.51
C LEU A 20 19.69 -21.28 33.13
N ALA A 21 18.79 -21.22 34.11
CA ALA A 21 17.35 -21.09 33.88
C ALA A 21 17.02 -19.75 33.21
N LEU A 22 17.58 -18.65 33.70
CA LEU A 22 17.45 -17.32 33.08
C LEU A 22 18.04 -17.28 31.68
N PHE A 23 19.23 -17.86 31.50
CA PHE A 23 19.87 -17.94 30.18
C PHE A 23 19.04 -18.76 29.19
N ALA A 24 18.50 -19.92 29.60
CA ALA A 24 17.62 -20.73 28.78
C ALA A 24 16.32 -20.00 28.41
N PHE A 25 15.77 -19.20 29.32
CA PHE A 25 14.60 -18.36 29.05
C PHE A 25 14.91 -17.27 28.02
N ILE A 26 15.99 -16.52 28.22
CA ILE A 26 16.42 -15.46 27.28
C ILE A 26 16.80 -16.04 25.92
N ALA A 27 17.52 -17.17 25.90
CA ALA A 27 17.90 -17.86 24.67
C ALA A 27 16.65 -18.41 23.93
N GLY A 28 15.65 -18.90 24.67
CA GLY A 28 14.39 -19.36 24.11
C GLY A 28 13.57 -18.23 23.46
N ASP A 29 13.53 -17.07 24.10
CA ASP A 29 12.85 -15.91 23.52
C ASP A 29 13.63 -15.32 22.34
N ALA A 30 14.96 -15.24 22.43
CA ALA A 30 15.79 -14.84 21.29
C ALA A 30 15.64 -15.80 20.10
N TRP A 31 15.53 -17.10 20.35
CA TRP A 31 15.30 -18.11 19.31
C TRP A 31 13.94 -17.93 18.63
N LYS A 32 12.87 -17.60 19.39
CA LYS A 32 11.54 -17.30 18.83
C LYS A 32 11.55 -16.04 17.94
N VAL A 33 12.31 -15.02 18.34
CA VAL A 33 12.47 -13.79 17.55
C VAL A 33 13.28 -14.03 16.28
N MET A 34 14.24 -14.99 16.31
CA MET A 34 15.04 -15.38 15.14
C MET A 34 14.34 -16.37 14.21
N GLN A 35 13.31 -17.07 14.67
CA GLN A 35 12.47 -17.83 13.75
C GLN A 35 11.73 -16.85 12.84
N PRO A 36 11.82 -17.02 11.50
CA PRO A 36 10.95 -16.24 10.62
C PRO A 36 9.54 -16.52 11.10
N HIS A 37 8.86 -15.45 11.53
CA HIS A 37 7.45 -15.52 11.84
C HIS A 37 6.84 -16.15 10.60
N GLN A 38 6.17 -17.30 10.77
CA GLN A 38 5.31 -17.79 9.70
C GLN A 38 4.35 -16.64 9.46
N ALA A 39 4.63 -15.87 8.42
CA ALA A 39 3.77 -14.80 8.00
C ALA A 39 2.44 -15.49 7.73
N HIS A 40 1.47 -15.31 8.62
CA HIS A 40 0.12 -15.76 8.35
C HIS A 40 -0.34 -14.91 7.16
N ASP A 41 -0.52 -15.57 6.03
CA ASP A 41 -1.04 -14.92 4.85
C ASP A 41 -2.49 -14.52 5.13
N VAL A 42 -2.83 -13.30 4.79
CA VAL A 42 -4.22 -12.79 4.88
C VAL A 42 -5.08 -13.45 3.82
N GLY A 43 -4.48 -13.77 2.70
CA GLY A 43 -5.11 -14.43 1.58
C GLY A 43 -4.16 -14.64 0.42
N GLU A 44 -4.64 -15.30 -0.61
CA GLU A 44 -3.92 -15.57 -1.84
C GLU A 44 -4.76 -15.10 -3.03
N VAL A 45 -4.14 -14.42 -3.97
CA VAL A 45 -4.80 -13.95 -5.18
C VAL A 45 -4.02 -14.49 -6.37
N ASN A 46 -4.63 -15.45 -7.08
CA ASN A 46 -4.10 -16.01 -8.33
C ASN A 46 -2.67 -16.62 -8.21
N GLY A 47 -2.36 -17.20 -7.05
CA GLY A 47 -1.06 -17.80 -6.73
C GLY A 47 -0.09 -16.89 -5.99
N ASP A 48 -0.42 -15.60 -5.84
CA ASP A 48 0.37 -14.64 -5.06
C ASP A 48 -0.22 -14.50 -3.66
N ALA A 49 0.54 -14.94 -2.64
CA ALA A 49 0.15 -14.81 -1.24
C ALA A 49 0.40 -13.38 -0.73
N LEU A 50 -0.57 -12.83 0.00
CA LEU A 50 -0.43 -11.54 0.70
C LEU A 50 -0.14 -11.80 2.17
N SER A 51 1.06 -11.45 2.63
CA SER A 51 1.42 -11.56 4.03
C SER A 51 0.65 -10.56 4.90
N ALA A 52 0.41 -10.94 6.17
CA ALA A 52 -0.25 -10.05 7.13
C ALA A 52 0.50 -8.72 7.32
N GLN A 53 1.83 -8.74 7.26
CA GLN A 53 2.65 -7.54 7.37
C GLN A 53 2.48 -6.61 6.18
N GLU A 54 2.49 -7.16 4.96
CA GLU A 54 2.29 -6.38 3.74
C GLU A 54 0.88 -5.77 3.70
N TYR A 55 -0.13 -6.56 4.05
CA TYR A 55 -1.49 -6.05 4.17
C TYR A 55 -1.62 -4.94 5.20
N GLN A 56 -0.99 -5.09 6.37
CA GLN A 56 -0.99 -4.05 7.41
C GLN A 56 -0.35 -2.76 6.90
N ASN A 57 0.77 -2.85 6.19
CA ASN A 57 1.44 -1.70 5.61
C ASN A 57 0.55 -0.97 4.57
N LEU A 58 -0.18 -1.73 3.73
CA LEU A 58 -1.13 -1.16 2.79
C LEU A 58 -2.30 -0.45 3.50
N VAL A 59 -2.83 -1.06 4.57
CA VAL A 59 -3.89 -0.46 5.39
C VAL A 59 -3.41 0.82 6.06
N GLU A 60 -2.19 0.85 6.58
CA GLU A 60 -1.59 2.04 7.18
C GLU A 60 -1.40 3.15 6.15
N GLU A 61 -0.80 2.84 4.98
CA GLU A 61 -0.61 3.80 3.89
C GLU A 61 -1.96 4.43 3.48
N TYR A 62 -2.98 3.60 3.28
CA TYR A 62 -4.32 4.08 2.90
C TYR A 62 -5.00 4.89 4.01
N THR A 63 -4.87 4.44 5.26
CA THR A 63 -5.40 5.14 6.44
C THR A 63 -4.84 6.56 6.54
N GLU A 64 -3.53 6.73 6.40
CA GLU A 64 -2.89 8.04 6.43
C GLU A 64 -3.39 8.94 5.29
N VAL A 65 -3.55 8.40 4.08
CA VAL A 65 -4.11 9.12 2.94
C VAL A 65 -5.56 9.58 3.21
N VAL A 66 -6.39 8.71 3.79
CA VAL A 66 -7.78 9.06 4.15
C VAL A 66 -7.83 10.13 5.22
N LYS A 67 -6.98 10.05 6.25
CA LYS A 67 -6.87 11.07 7.29
C LYS A 67 -6.49 12.44 6.69
N LEU A 68 -5.46 12.45 5.84
CA LEU A 68 -5.00 13.66 5.16
C LEU A 68 -6.07 14.27 4.27
N SER A 69 -6.76 13.45 3.47
CA SER A 69 -7.81 13.93 2.55
C SER A 69 -9.04 14.48 3.26
N ARG A 70 -9.36 13.95 4.45
CA ARG A 70 -10.50 14.39 5.26
C ARG A 70 -10.14 15.44 6.30
N GLY A 71 -8.86 15.74 6.51
CA GLY A 71 -8.38 16.68 7.52
C GLY A 71 -8.66 16.21 8.95
N VAL A 72 -8.65 14.88 9.20
CA VAL A 72 -8.89 14.28 10.52
C VAL A 72 -7.62 13.62 11.03
N THR A 73 -7.46 13.59 12.35
CA THR A 73 -6.29 12.96 13.00
C THR A 73 -6.51 11.49 13.32
N ALA A 74 -7.76 11.04 13.43
CA ALA A 74 -8.11 9.66 13.73
C ALA A 74 -9.35 9.23 12.96
N LEU A 75 -9.45 7.93 12.65
CA LEU A 75 -10.64 7.28 12.11
C LEU A 75 -11.34 6.52 13.25
N ASN A 76 -12.66 6.43 13.18
CA ASN A 76 -13.42 5.54 14.07
C ASN A 76 -13.33 4.08 13.58
N ASP A 77 -13.86 3.15 14.39
CA ASP A 77 -13.78 1.70 14.09
C ASP A 77 -14.48 1.32 12.77
N GLU A 78 -15.62 1.95 12.48
CA GLU A 78 -16.36 1.71 11.25
C GLU A 78 -15.57 2.18 10.02
N GLN A 79 -15.00 3.38 10.08
CA GLN A 79 -14.15 3.92 9.03
C GLN A 79 -12.88 3.09 8.82
N THR A 80 -12.30 2.60 9.93
CA THR A 80 -11.12 1.72 9.87
C THR A 80 -11.46 0.39 9.19
N ASN A 81 -12.63 -0.19 9.47
CA ASN A 81 -13.08 -1.40 8.80
C ASN A 81 -13.36 -1.15 7.30
N GLN A 82 -13.98 -0.02 6.96
CA GLN A 82 -14.18 0.38 5.56
C GLN A 82 -12.84 0.51 4.80
N VAL A 83 -11.83 1.10 5.44
CA VAL A 83 -10.47 1.20 4.87
C VAL A 83 -9.89 -0.19 4.63
N ARG A 84 -9.99 -1.11 5.58
CA ARG A 84 -9.50 -2.49 5.42
C ARG A 84 -10.17 -3.21 4.25
N ASP A 85 -11.48 -3.11 4.17
CA ASP A 85 -12.26 -3.72 3.08
C ASP A 85 -11.88 -3.12 1.71
N GLU A 86 -11.70 -1.82 1.64
CA GLU A 86 -11.31 -1.13 0.40
C GLU A 86 -9.89 -1.51 -0.03
N VAL A 87 -8.94 -1.56 0.91
CA VAL A 87 -7.56 -2.00 0.65
C VAL A 87 -7.55 -3.43 0.12
N TRP A 88 -8.32 -4.33 0.73
CA TRP A 88 -8.41 -5.71 0.25
C TRP A 88 -8.98 -5.80 -1.16
N ARG A 89 -10.11 -5.13 -1.41
CA ARG A 89 -10.74 -5.10 -2.75
C ARG A 89 -9.80 -4.51 -3.81
N SER A 90 -9.16 -3.40 -3.47
CA SER A 90 -8.20 -2.73 -4.36
C SER A 90 -7.01 -3.65 -4.67
N TYR A 91 -6.45 -4.30 -3.65
CA TYR A 91 -5.34 -5.24 -3.82
C TYR A 91 -5.72 -6.39 -4.76
N VAL A 92 -6.87 -7.07 -4.49
CA VAL A 92 -7.35 -8.17 -5.33
C VAL A 92 -7.55 -7.72 -6.78
N ASN A 93 -8.25 -6.59 -6.97
CA ASN A 93 -8.52 -6.08 -8.30
C ASN A 93 -7.24 -5.71 -9.06
N ASN A 94 -6.31 -5.04 -8.40
CA ASN A 94 -5.05 -4.64 -8.99
C ASN A 94 -4.20 -5.86 -9.38
N LYS A 95 -4.10 -6.87 -8.51
CA LYS A 95 -3.36 -8.11 -8.80
C LYS A 95 -3.94 -8.89 -9.98
N LEU A 96 -5.27 -8.97 -10.08
CA LEU A 96 -5.93 -9.61 -11.23
C LEU A 96 -5.63 -8.87 -12.52
N ILE A 97 -5.75 -7.53 -12.52
CA ILE A 97 -5.48 -6.71 -13.70
C ILE A 97 -3.99 -6.74 -14.07
N GLU A 98 -3.09 -6.65 -13.10
CA GLU A 98 -1.64 -6.72 -13.35
C GLU A 98 -1.26 -8.01 -14.07
N LYS A 99 -1.75 -9.15 -13.59
CA LYS A 99 -1.44 -10.45 -14.18
C LYS A 99 -1.97 -10.60 -15.60
N GLU A 100 -3.20 -10.20 -15.83
CA GLU A 100 -3.80 -10.23 -17.16
C GLU A 100 -3.12 -9.24 -18.11
N ALA A 101 -2.80 -8.04 -17.62
CA ALA A 101 -2.08 -7.03 -18.39
C ALA A 101 -0.67 -7.50 -18.76
N GLU A 102 0.05 -8.13 -17.83
CA GLU A 102 1.37 -8.71 -18.07
C GLU A 102 1.31 -9.81 -19.14
N ALA A 103 0.32 -10.71 -19.05
CA ALA A 103 0.12 -11.77 -20.04
C ALA A 103 -0.17 -11.22 -21.45
N LEU A 104 -0.77 -10.03 -21.54
CA LEU A 104 -1.06 -9.32 -22.79
C LEU A 104 0.06 -8.35 -23.23
N GLY A 105 1.15 -8.24 -22.46
CA GLY A 105 2.23 -7.30 -22.71
C GLY A 105 1.83 -5.83 -22.55
N LEU A 106 0.77 -5.53 -21.78
CA LEU A 106 0.33 -4.17 -21.49
C LEU A 106 1.19 -3.57 -20.39
N THR A 107 1.75 -2.41 -20.66
CA THR A 107 2.53 -1.62 -19.68
C THR A 107 2.11 -0.17 -19.70
N VAL A 108 2.40 0.55 -18.62
CA VAL A 108 2.19 2.01 -18.55
C VAL A 108 3.55 2.68 -18.63
N SER A 109 3.77 3.48 -19.66
CA SER A 109 5.02 4.19 -19.84
C SER A 109 5.06 5.48 -19.03
N THR A 110 6.28 5.93 -18.69
CA THR A 110 6.48 7.22 -18.02
C THR A 110 5.93 8.39 -18.86
N ALA A 111 6.03 8.29 -20.20
CA ALA A 111 5.49 9.31 -21.10
C ALA A 111 3.96 9.43 -20.98
N GLU A 112 3.23 8.30 -20.92
CA GLU A 112 1.78 8.31 -20.70
C GLU A 112 1.39 9.01 -19.40
N ILE A 113 2.11 8.73 -18.32
CA ILE A 113 1.86 9.40 -17.02
C ILE A 113 2.15 10.89 -17.12
N GLN A 114 3.24 11.29 -17.78
CA GLN A 114 3.56 12.71 -17.99
C GLN A 114 2.48 13.43 -18.82
N ASP A 115 1.90 12.77 -19.81
CA ASP A 115 0.81 13.33 -20.61
C ASP A 115 -0.48 13.49 -19.78
N ILE A 116 -0.81 12.51 -18.91
CA ILE A 116 -1.95 12.62 -17.98
C ILE A 116 -1.75 13.79 -17.00
N LEU A 117 -0.54 13.94 -16.45
CA LEU A 117 -0.20 15.04 -15.55
C LEU A 117 -0.24 16.40 -16.26
N LYS A 118 0.18 16.44 -17.54
CA LYS A 118 0.14 17.65 -18.35
C LYS A 118 -1.29 18.05 -18.72
N ALA A 119 -2.13 17.07 -19.03
CA ALA A 119 -3.55 17.31 -19.32
C ALA A 119 -4.32 17.76 -18.06
N GLY A 120 -3.96 17.27 -16.87
CA GLY A 120 -4.51 17.70 -15.59
C GLY A 120 -6.00 17.39 -15.35
N VAL A 121 -6.62 16.59 -16.21
CA VAL A 121 -8.08 16.35 -16.19
C VAL A 121 -8.49 15.06 -15.49
N HIS A 122 -7.53 14.20 -15.12
CA HIS A 122 -7.81 12.92 -14.49
C HIS A 122 -8.50 13.11 -13.13
N PRO A 123 -9.57 12.34 -12.80
CA PRO A 123 -10.33 12.52 -11.55
C PRO A 123 -9.47 12.46 -10.28
N LEU A 124 -8.47 11.56 -10.23
CA LEU A 124 -7.55 11.47 -9.09
C LEU A 124 -6.73 12.75 -8.87
N LEU A 125 -6.37 13.45 -9.93
CA LEU A 125 -5.59 14.69 -9.85
C LEU A 125 -6.41 15.85 -9.27
N ARG A 126 -7.73 15.83 -9.46
CA ARG A 126 -8.63 16.83 -8.87
C ARG A 126 -8.74 16.74 -7.35
N GLN A 127 -8.37 15.63 -6.76
CA GLN A 127 -8.37 15.43 -5.31
C GLN A 127 -7.06 15.86 -4.64
N THR A 128 -6.06 16.23 -5.44
CA THR A 128 -4.76 16.65 -4.90
C THR A 128 -4.76 18.12 -4.53
N PRO A 129 -3.91 18.57 -3.59
CA PRO A 129 -3.77 19.99 -3.23
C PRO A 129 -3.04 20.81 -4.29
N PHE A 130 -2.56 20.19 -5.39
CA PHE A 130 -1.85 20.85 -6.47
C PHE A 130 -2.84 21.37 -7.53
N GLN A 131 -3.73 22.26 -7.13
CA GLN A 131 -4.72 22.86 -8.02
C GLN A 131 -4.45 24.34 -8.23
N ASN A 132 -4.65 24.80 -9.47
CA ASN A 132 -4.60 26.21 -9.77
C ASN A 132 -5.82 26.91 -9.12
N PRO A 133 -5.60 27.90 -8.24
CA PRO A 133 -6.70 28.58 -7.53
C PRO A 133 -7.70 29.27 -8.46
N GLN A 134 -7.28 29.62 -9.68
CA GLN A 134 -8.12 30.33 -10.64
C GLN A 134 -9.00 29.40 -11.49
N THR A 135 -8.47 28.23 -11.83
CA THR A 135 -9.15 27.30 -12.75
C THR A 135 -9.71 26.05 -12.06
N GLY A 136 -9.29 25.76 -10.84
CA GLY A 136 -9.63 24.53 -10.10
C GLY A 136 -9.08 23.25 -10.73
N ASN A 137 -8.24 23.37 -11.75
CA ASN A 137 -7.60 22.22 -12.40
C ASN A 137 -6.25 21.92 -11.76
N PHE A 138 -5.80 20.68 -11.90
CA PHE A 138 -4.48 20.26 -11.48
C PHE A 138 -3.40 21.09 -12.19
N ASP A 139 -2.42 21.53 -11.41
CA ASP A 139 -1.28 22.35 -11.89
C ASP A 139 0.02 21.57 -11.69
N LYS A 140 0.57 21.09 -12.80
CA LYS A 140 1.84 20.35 -12.83
C LYS A 140 3.02 21.18 -12.32
N ASP A 141 3.00 22.49 -12.54
CA ASP A 141 4.10 23.35 -12.11
C ASP A 141 4.10 23.55 -10.59
N MET A 142 2.93 23.58 -9.95
CA MET A 142 2.81 23.54 -8.49
C MET A 142 3.38 22.24 -7.93
N LEU A 143 3.03 21.10 -8.51
CA LEU A 143 3.59 19.81 -8.12
C LEU A 143 5.12 19.80 -8.28
N ASN A 144 5.64 20.23 -9.43
CA ASN A 144 7.09 20.26 -9.69
C ASN A 144 7.83 21.15 -8.68
N LYS A 145 7.29 22.34 -8.36
CA LYS A 145 7.85 23.22 -7.32
C LYS A 145 7.91 22.50 -5.98
N PHE A 146 6.80 21.88 -5.58
CA PHE A 146 6.76 21.11 -4.33
C PHE A 146 7.82 19.99 -4.31
N LEU A 147 7.94 19.19 -5.38
CA LEU A 147 8.90 18.08 -5.43
C LEU A 147 10.35 18.58 -5.38
N VAL A 148 10.64 19.70 -6.03
CA VAL A 148 11.99 20.32 -5.96
C VAL A 148 12.28 20.86 -4.55
N GLU A 149 11.32 21.46 -3.89
CA GLU A 149 11.46 21.94 -2.50
C GLU A 149 11.62 20.77 -1.55
N TYR A 150 10.81 19.72 -1.69
CA TYR A 150 10.92 18.51 -0.89
C TYR A 150 12.28 17.83 -1.03
N ALA A 151 12.81 17.72 -2.25
CA ALA A 151 14.13 17.13 -2.50
C ALA A 151 15.30 17.93 -1.89
N LYS A 152 15.10 19.24 -1.68
CA LYS A 152 16.09 20.12 -1.05
C LYS A 152 15.88 20.25 0.47
N MET A 153 14.80 19.69 0.98
CA MET A 153 14.44 19.79 2.38
C MET A 153 15.49 19.11 3.25
N ASN A 154 15.99 19.83 4.24
CA ASN A 154 16.84 19.30 5.30
C ASN A 154 16.03 19.28 6.61
N GLU A 155 15.56 18.11 6.99
CA GLU A 155 14.73 17.93 8.19
C GLU A 155 15.39 18.47 9.47
N SER A 156 16.73 18.43 9.54
CA SER A 156 17.49 18.90 10.70
C SER A 156 17.49 20.43 10.88
N GLN A 157 17.10 21.17 9.83
CA GLN A 157 17.11 22.64 9.83
C GLN A 157 15.71 23.24 9.83
N MET A 158 14.68 22.42 9.78
CA MET A 158 13.29 22.87 9.69
C MET A 158 12.53 22.56 10.99
N PRO A 159 11.60 23.44 11.43
CA PRO A 159 10.71 23.10 12.54
C PRO A 159 9.97 21.80 12.25
N ALA A 160 9.89 20.90 13.22
CA ALA A 160 9.33 19.54 13.06
C ALA A 160 7.91 19.54 12.44
N GLN A 161 7.09 20.51 12.77
CA GLN A 161 5.73 20.65 12.24
C GLN A 161 5.71 20.87 10.72
N TYR A 162 6.65 21.65 10.18
CA TYR A 162 6.73 21.86 8.72
C TYR A 162 7.31 20.62 8.02
N ALA A 163 8.33 19.99 8.61
CA ALA A 163 8.89 18.75 8.08
C ALA A 163 7.81 17.65 7.98
N GLU A 164 6.99 17.51 9.01
CA GLU A 164 5.87 16.56 9.03
C GLU A 164 4.84 16.87 7.93
N GLN A 165 4.48 18.14 7.75
CA GLN A 165 3.51 18.54 6.72
C GLN A 165 4.03 18.22 5.32
N TYR A 166 5.31 18.51 5.03
CA TYR A 166 5.92 18.19 3.74
C TYR A 166 6.00 16.68 3.50
N ASN A 167 6.38 15.91 4.52
CA ASN A 167 6.43 14.46 4.45
C ASN A 167 5.04 13.85 4.20
N ASN A 168 4.01 14.35 4.87
CA ASN A 168 2.63 13.91 4.67
C ASN A 168 2.14 14.22 3.25
N MET A 169 2.45 15.41 2.73
CA MET A 169 2.13 15.80 1.37
C MET A 169 2.83 14.91 0.34
N TYR A 170 4.10 14.57 0.57
CA TYR A 170 4.86 13.67 -0.29
C TYR A 170 4.30 12.24 -0.27
N LYS A 171 3.95 11.71 0.91
CA LYS A 171 3.30 10.40 1.06
C LYS A 171 1.97 10.36 0.30
N TYR A 172 1.16 11.40 0.46
CA TYR A 172 -0.09 11.54 -0.27
C TYR A 172 0.13 11.53 -1.78
N TRP A 173 1.08 12.34 -2.28
CA TRP A 173 1.42 12.36 -3.70
C TRP A 173 1.93 11.01 -4.21
N SER A 174 2.80 10.35 -3.46
CA SER A 174 3.32 9.01 -3.80
C SER A 174 2.21 7.99 -3.96
N PHE A 175 1.22 8.02 -3.06
CA PHE A 175 0.02 7.17 -3.16
C PHE A 175 -0.80 7.48 -4.42
N ILE A 176 -1.07 8.76 -4.69
CA ILE A 176 -1.81 9.17 -5.90
C ILE A 176 -1.07 8.72 -7.16
N GLN A 177 0.25 8.84 -7.20
CA GLN A 177 1.06 8.40 -8.33
C GLN A 177 0.95 6.89 -8.57
N LYS A 178 1.05 6.07 -7.52
CA LYS A 178 0.85 4.62 -7.61
C LYS A 178 -0.55 4.29 -8.13
N THR A 179 -1.57 4.90 -7.56
CA THR A 179 -2.97 4.69 -7.94
C THR A 179 -3.23 5.13 -9.38
N LEU A 180 -2.61 6.21 -9.84
CA LEU A 180 -2.72 6.70 -11.22
C LEU A 180 -2.15 5.68 -12.23
N ILE A 181 -1.00 5.09 -11.92
CA ILE A 181 -0.38 4.04 -12.77
C ILE A 181 -1.30 2.82 -12.84
N GLN A 182 -1.83 2.37 -11.69
CA GLN A 182 -2.74 1.23 -11.62
C GLN A 182 -4.07 1.50 -12.38
N SER A 183 -4.64 2.69 -12.17
CA SER A 183 -5.85 3.13 -12.89
C SER A 183 -5.62 3.14 -14.41
N ARG A 184 -4.46 3.68 -14.85
CA ARG A 184 -4.14 3.71 -16.27
C ARG A 184 -3.97 2.31 -16.87
N LEU A 185 -3.34 1.39 -16.14
CA LEU A 185 -3.21 0.00 -16.56
C LEU A 185 -4.59 -0.67 -16.71
N ALA A 186 -5.47 -0.45 -15.72
CA ALA A 186 -6.84 -0.95 -15.73
C ALA A 186 -7.65 -0.40 -16.90
N GLU A 187 -7.53 0.91 -17.21
CA GLU A 187 -8.16 1.52 -18.38
C GLU A 187 -7.70 0.90 -19.70
N LYS A 188 -6.40 0.64 -19.85
CA LYS A 188 -5.85 -0.01 -21.04
C LYS A 188 -6.40 -1.42 -21.20
N TYR A 189 -6.41 -2.19 -20.13
CA TYR A 189 -6.97 -3.55 -20.12
C TYR A 189 -8.47 -3.56 -20.47
N GLN A 190 -9.25 -2.72 -19.79
CA GLN A 190 -10.70 -2.61 -20.06
C GLN A 190 -11.00 -2.16 -21.50
N ALA A 191 -10.23 -1.20 -22.01
CA ALA A 191 -10.39 -0.74 -23.38
C ALA A 191 -10.10 -1.85 -24.40
N LEU A 192 -9.09 -2.69 -24.13
CA LEU A 192 -8.75 -3.83 -24.98
C LEU A 192 -9.85 -4.90 -24.94
N VAL A 193 -10.30 -5.28 -23.75
CA VAL A 193 -11.39 -6.26 -23.58
C VAL A 193 -12.68 -5.77 -24.24
N SER A 194 -13.05 -4.50 -24.01
CA SER A 194 -14.25 -3.91 -24.59
C SER A 194 -14.21 -3.93 -26.11
N LYS A 195 -13.06 -3.63 -26.73
CA LYS A 195 -12.88 -3.66 -28.18
C LYS A 195 -12.88 -5.08 -28.74
N ALA A 196 -12.35 -6.06 -27.98
CA ALA A 196 -12.39 -7.47 -28.37
C ALA A 196 -13.81 -8.07 -28.36
N LEU A 197 -14.69 -7.54 -27.49
CA LEU A 197 -16.09 -8.00 -27.36
C LEU A 197 -17.05 -7.32 -28.36
N ILE A 198 -16.60 -6.44 -29.24
CA ILE A 198 -17.45 -5.87 -30.28
C ILE A 198 -17.82 -7.00 -31.25
N SER A 199 -19.11 -7.38 -31.25
CA SER A 199 -19.65 -8.34 -32.21
C SER A 199 -19.51 -7.78 -33.63
N ASN A 200 -18.87 -8.55 -34.51
CA ASN A 200 -18.80 -8.20 -35.91
C ASN A 200 -20.26 -8.21 -36.49
N PRO A 201 -20.73 -7.11 -37.12
CA PRO A 201 -22.05 -7.10 -37.75
C PRO A 201 -22.31 -8.28 -38.68
N CYS A 202 -21.29 -8.84 -39.33
CA CYS A 202 -21.39 -10.06 -40.12
C CYS A 202 -21.83 -11.30 -39.32
N LEU A 203 -21.50 -11.42 -38.02
CA LEU A 203 -21.91 -12.56 -37.20
C LEU A 203 -23.37 -12.49 -36.77
N LEU A 204 -23.95 -11.29 -36.73
CA LEU A 204 -25.39 -11.09 -36.48
C LEU A 204 -26.29 -11.55 -37.65
N TYR A 205 -25.75 -11.52 -38.89
CA TYR A 205 -26.48 -11.94 -40.07
C TYR A 205 -26.34 -13.43 -40.41
N THR A 206 -25.47 -14.18 -39.75
CA THR A 206 -25.28 -15.62 -39.94
C THR A 206 -26.12 -16.49 -39.00
N SER A 207 -26.91 -15.90 -38.08
CA SER A 207 -27.90 -16.65 -37.33
C SER A 207 -28.99 -17.09 -38.32
N PRO A 208 -29.22 -18.42 -38.55
CA PRO A 208 -30.30 -18.84 -39.42
C PRO A 208 -31.62 -18.33 -38.84
N SER A 209 -32.34 -17.55 -39.65
CA SER A 209 -33.71 -17.19 -39.35
C SER A 209 -34.46 -18.48 -39.05
N PRO A 210 -35.20 -18.62 -37.93
CA PRO A 210 -36.10 -19.75 -37.77
C PRO A 210 -37.15 -19.60 -38.85
N ARG A 211 -36.99 -20.35 -39.91
CA ARG A 211 -38.05 -20.61 -40.85
C ARG A 211 -38.71 -21.93 -40.50
N ASP A 212 -39.93 -21.82 -40.07
CA ASP A 212 -41.05 -22.77 -40.15
C ASP A 212 -40.75 -24.22 -39.85
#